data_54733bad0cc507b677aa09f268e338f1
#
_entry.id   54733bad0cc507b677aa09f268e338f1
#
_cell.length_a   1.000
_cell.length_b   1.000
_cell.length_c   1.000
_cell.angle_alpha   90.00
_cell.angle_beta   90.00
_cell.angle_gamma   90.00
#
_symmetry.space_group_name_H-M   'P 1'
#
loop_
_entity.id
_entity.type
_entity.pdbx_description
1 polymer ?
#
loop_
_entity_poly.entity_id
_entity_poly.type
_entity_poly.pdbx_seq_one_letter_code
_entity_poly.pdbx_strand_id
1 'polypeptide(L)'
;YLPRNQLESKYANEIHCKEIAILPYYIANLNIEYTYKQKTGKYKEFENICLVDTLDNVGFSKNYDNQMDIFWLSDENAERIDKQNSKKISVIIGNPPYNANQLNENENNKNRTYPAIDDRIKETYIKQSTAQKTKLYDMYARFLRWSSDRISENGIIAFVSNNSFIEARSYDGFRKVVADEFSDIYIV
;
A
#
# COMPACT_ATOMS: atom_id res chain seq x y z
N TYR A 1 25.59 -7.03 -1.11
CA TYR A 1 26.14 -5.92 -0.29
C TYR A 1 26.19 -4.65 -1.15
N LEU A 2 25.46 -3.59 -0.76
CA LEU A 2 25.52 -2.29 -1.42
C LEU A 2 26.69 -1.47 -0.85
N PRO A 3 27.43 -0.73 -1.69
CA PRO A 3 28.38 0.28 -1.21
C PRO A 3 27.71 1.31 -0.31
N ARG A 4 28.45 1.86 0.66
CA ARG A 4 27.91 2.78 1.66
C ARG A 4 27.23 4.00 1.07
N ASN A 5 27.84 4.61 0.05
CA ASN A 5 27.30 5.78 -0.64
C ASN A 5 25.95 5.48 -1.33
N GLN A 6 25.79 4.28 -1.90
CA GLN A 6 24.52 3.83 -2.47
C GLN A 6 23.47 3.58 -1.40
N LEU A 7 23.86 3.05 -0.22
CA LEU A 7 22.95 2.86 0.90
C LEU A 7 22.44 4.21 1.42
N GLU A 8 23.28 5.22 1.53
CA GLU A 8 22.90 6.57 1.95
C GLU A 8 21.91 7.21 0.96
N SER A 9 22.14 7.05 -0.35
CA SER A 9 21.22 7.53 -1.39
C SER A 9 19.86 6.80 -1.34
N LYS A 10 19.87 5.49 -1.24
CA LYS A 10 18.63 4.69 -1.14
C LYS A 10 17.81 5.06 0.08
N TYR A 11 18.45 5.17 1.23
CA TYR A 11 17.80 5.55 2.48
C TYR A 11 17.12 6.93 2.38
N ALA A 12 17.81 7.90 1.80
CA ALA A 12 17.31 9.27 1.72
C ALA A 12 16.26 9.49 0.61
N ASN A 13 16.31 8.70 -0.49
CA ASN A 13 15.58 9.07 -1.71
C ASN A 13 14.69 7.96 -2.30
N GLU A 14 14.97 6.68 -2.00
CA GLU A 14 14.36 5.56 -2.73
C GLU A 14 13.50 4.65 -1.85
N ILE A 15 13.77 4.57 -0.53
CA ILE A 15 12.97 3.79 0.42
C ILE A 15 11.83 4.65 0.92
N HIS A 16 10.60 4.14 0.82
CA HIS A 16 9.39 4.80 1.26
C HIS A 16 8.52 3.84 2.06
N CYS A 17 7.89 4.32 3.13
CA CYS A 17 7.00 3.54 3.99
C CYS A 17 5.69 4.28 4.23
N LYS A 18 4.61 3.52 4.41
CA LYS A 18 3.29 4.00 4.84
C LYS A 18 2.80 3.12 5.98
N GLU A 19 2.28 3.73 7.02
CA GLU A 19 1.71 3.04 8.18
C GLU A 19 0.49 3.81 8.67
N ILE A 20 -0.58 3.11 8.97
CA ILE A 20 -1.84 3.71 9.43
C ILE A 20 -1.90 3.85 10.96
N ALA A 21 -1.21 2.98 11.69
CA ALA A 21 -1.28 2.92 13.14
C ALA A 21 -0.09 3.63 13.79
N ILE A 22 -0.35 4.52 14.76
CA ILE A 22 0.65 5.37 15.39
C ILE A 22 1.79 4.56 16.02
N LEU A 23 1.49 3.55 16.82
CA LEU A 23 2.51 2.77 17.51
C LEU A 23 3.40 1.98 16.55
N PRO A 24 2.87 1.22 15.58
CA PRO A 24 3.67 0.61 14.51
C PRO A 24 4.49 1.63 13.70
N TYR A 25 3.96 2.83 13.43
CA TYR A 25 4.68 3.89 12.76
C TYR A 25 5.95 4.27 13.50
N TYR A 26 5.88 4.55 14.80
CA TYR A 26 7.06 4.88 15.60
C TYR A 26 8.05 3.71 15.70
N ILE A 27 7.56 2.48 15.88
CA ILE A 27 8.41 1.28 15.95
C ILE A 27 9.12 1.05 14.62
N ALA A 28 8.42 1.20 13.50
CA ALA A 28 9.01 1.07 12.16
C ALA A 28 10.10 2.12 11.93
N ASN A 29 9.81 3.38 12.28
CA ASN A 29 10.78 4.47 12.15
C ASN A 29 12.06 4.18 12.95
N LEU A 30 11.93 3.84 14.23
CA LEU A 30 13.06 3.49 15.09
C LEU A 30 13.88 2.31 14.54
N ASN A 31 13.21 1.26 14.04
CA ASN A 31 13.90 0.09 13.49
C ASN A 31 14.67 0.42 12.20
N ILE A 32 14.10 1.25 11.33
CA ILE A 32 14.73 1.69 10.09
C ILE A 32 15.96 2.53 10.40
N GLU A 33 15.84 3.51 11.29
CA GLU A 33 16.94 4.39 11.72
C GLU A 33 18.05 3.63 12.45
N TYR A 34 17.67 2.70 13.33
CA TYR A 34 18.62 1.83 14.01
C TYR A 34 19.40 0.95 13.02
N THR A 35 18.69 0.35 12.07
CA THR A 35 19.30 -0.47 11.01
C THR A 35 20.27 0.34 10.15
N TYR A 36 19.89 1.55 9.77
CA TYR A 36 20.74 2.47 9.05
C TYR A 36 22.01 2.81 9.83
N LYS A 37 21.85 3.17 11.12
CA LYS A 37 22.99 3.43 12.02
C LYS A 37 23.92 2.22 12.14
N GLN A 38 23.39 1.01 12.29
CA GLN A 38 24.19 -0.22 12.35
C GLN A 38 25.02 -0.45 11.06
N LYS A 39 24.45 -0.14 9.90
CA LYS A 39 25.09 -0.35 8.60
C LYS A 39 26.09 0.75 8.22
N THR A 40 25.84 1.98 8.63
CA THR A 40 26.64 3.14 8.23
C THR A 40 27.56 3.68 9.33
N GLY A 41 27.29 3.35 10.60
CA GLY A 41 27.93 3.92 11.78
C GLY A 41 27.48 5.37 12.09
N LYS A 42 26.52 5.93 11.32
CA LYS A 42 26.00 7.27 11.50
C LYS A 42 24.47 7.24 11.71
N TYR A 43 23.98 8.04 12.63
CA TYR A 43 22.55 8.27 12.76
C TYR A 43 22.08 9.28 11.70
N LYS A 44 20.90 9.02 11.12
CA LYS A 44 20.16 9.94 10.28
C LYS A 44 18.68 9.65 10.43
N GLU A 45 17.87 10.67 10.62
CA GLU A 45 16.41 10.57 10.65
C GLU A 45 15.87 10.02 9.32
N PHE A 46 14.82 9.20 9.42
CA PHE A 46 14.15 8.64 8.24
C PHE A 46 12.89 9.46 7.90
N GLU A 47 13.04 10.38 6.96
CA GLU A 47 11.98 11.31 6.56
C GLU A 47 10.94 10.70 5.60
N ASN A 48 11.15 9.47 5.09
CA ASN A 48 10.31 8.89 4.05
C ASN A 48 9.28 7.88 4.60
N ILE A 49 8.90 8.00 5.87
CA ILE A 49 7.77 7.28 6.44
C ILE A 49 6.59 8.22 6.64
N CYS A 50 5.40 7.81 6.19
CA CYS A 50 4.17 8.58 6.29
C CYS A 50 3.18 7.86 7.21
N LEU A 51 2.57 8.60 8.14
CA LEU A 51 1.43 8.13 8.91
C LEU A 51 0.17 8.37 8.09
N VAL A 52 -0.32 7.35 7.39
CA VAL A 52 -1.44 7.50 6.45
C VAL A 52 -2.07 6.15 6.12
N ASP A 53 -3.38 6.14 5.89
CA ASP A 53 -4.05 5.02 5.24
C ASP A 53 -3.71 5.00 3.75
N THR A 54 -3.02 3.95 3.31
CA THR A 54 -2.56 3.81 1.92
C THR A 54 -3.72 3.83 0.92
N LEU A 55 -4.88 3.28 1.27
CA LEU A 55 -6.03 3.17 0.37
C LEU A 55 -6.86 4.47 0.27
N ASP A 56 -6.83 5.30 1.31
CA ASP A 56 -7.45 6.64 1.26
C ASP A 56 -6.60 7.64 0.50
N ASN A 57 -5.33 7.36 0.37
CA ASN A 57 -4.36 8.26 -0.25
C ASN A 57 -4.25 8.07 -1.77
N VAL A 58 -5.32 7.64 -2.42
CA VAL A 58 -5.42 7.50 -3.88
C VAL A 58 -5.70 8.88 -4.50
N GLY A 59 -4.66 9.70 -4.59
CA GLY A 59 -4.79 11.06 -5.11
C GLY A 59 -5.23 12.04 -4.02
N PHE A 60 -4.30 12.35 -3.15
CA PHE A 60 -4.46 13.36 -2.12
C PHE A 60 -4.81 14.72 -2.76
N SER A 61 -6.09 15.03 -2.84
CA SER A 61 -6.54 16.37 -3.13
C SER A 61 -6.70 17.12 -1.81
N LYS A 62 -6.25 18.37 -1.76
CA LYS A 62 -6.34 19.26 -0.58
C LYS A 62 -7.78 19.55 -0.10
N ASN A 63 -8.78 18.88 -0.66
CA ASN A 63 -10.19 19.05 -0.35
C ASN A 63 -10.69 17.91 0.55
N TYR A 64 -10.06 17.72 1.69
CA TYR A 64 -10.60 16.83 2.73
C TYR A 64 -11.64 17.58 3.55
N ASP A 65 -12.92 17.35 3.23
CA ASP A 65 -14.08 17.83 4.00
C ASP A 65 -14.39 16.98 5.26
N ASN A 66 -13.51 16.09 5.65
CA ASN A 66 -13.68 15.26 6.84
C ASN A 66 -12.87 15.82 8.01
N GLN A 67 -13.53 16.59 8.86
CA GLN A 67 -12.97 17.21 10.06
C GLN A 67 -12.29 16.25 11.07
N MET A 68 -12.40 14.94 10.90
CA MET A 68 -11.74 13.96 11.82
C MET A 68 -10.30 13.65 11.42
N ASP A 69 -9.90 13.84 10.17
CA ASP A 69 -8.55 13.49 9.70
C ASP A 69 -7.52 14.61 9.90
N ILE A 70 -7.98 15.86 10.12
CA ILE A 70 -7.10 17.05 10.25
C ILE A 70 -6.27 17.04 11.56
N PHE A 71 -6.75 16.38 12.62
CA PHE A 71 -6.04 16.33 13.91
C PHE A 71 -4.77 15.44 13.90
N TRP A 72 -4.58 14.58 12.90
CA TRP A 72 -3.50 13.59 12.86
C TRP A 72 -2.42 13.90 11.82
N LEU A 73 -2.69 14.80 10.90
CA LEU A 73 -1.74 15.20 9.86
C LEU A 73 -1.07 16.52 10.28
N SER A 74 0.14 16.42 10.81
CA SER A 74 1.02 17.59 10.85
C SER A 74 1.30 18.05 9.42
N ASP A 75 1.54 19.35 9.21
CA ASP A 75 1.93 19.89 7.90
C ASP A 75 3.11 19.12 7.30
N GLU A 76 4.06 18.73 8.15
CA GLU A 76 5.23 17.92 7.79
C GLU A 76 4.86 16.52 7.25
N ASN A 77 3.90 15.83 7.88
CA ASN A 77 3.45 14.52 7.39
C ASN A 77 2.69 14.66 6.05
N ALA A 78 1.91 15.73 5.88
CA ALA A 78 1.24 16.04 4.62
C ALA A 78 2.26 16.29 3.48
N GLU A 79 3.31 17.04 3.74
CA GLU A 79 4.42 17.26 2.78
C GLU A 79 5.14 15.95 2.43
N ARG A 80 5.39 15.08 3.41
CA ARG A 80 5.98 13.74 3.20
C ARG A 80 5.09 12.88 2.30
N ILE A 81 3.76 12.92 2.50
CA ILE A 81 2.78 12.20 1.69
C ILE A 81 2.79 12.72 0.24
N ASP A 82 2.73 14.03 0.02
CA ASP A 82 2.77 14.64 -1.30
C ASP A 82 4.06 14.32 -2.04
N LYS A 83 5.20 14.44 -1.36
CA LYS A 83 6.52 14.07 -1.88
C LYS A 83 6.55 12.59 -2.30
N GLN A 84 6.01 11.69 -1.48
CA GLN A 84 5.98 10.26 -1.78
C GLN A 84 5.04 9.94 -2.96
N ASN A 85 3.87 10.60 -3.02
CA ASN A 85 2.90 10.40 -4.11
C ASN A 85 3.43 10.88 -5.47
N SER A 86 4.30 11.88 -5.50
CA SER A 86 4.93 12.37 -6.74
C SER A 86 6.04 11.46 -7.28
N LYS A 87 6.53 10.50 -6.48
CA LYS A 87 7.63 9.61 -6.89
C LYS A 87 7.14 8.48 -7.80
N LYS A 88 7.97 8.09 -8.77
CA LYS A 88 7.81 6.82 -9.48
C LYS A 88 8.30 5.68 -8.60
N ILE A 89 7.49 4.65 -8.44
CA ILE A 89 7.79 3.49 -7.60
C ILE A 89 8.06 2.28 -8.48
N SER A 90 9.22 1.66 -8.31
CA SER A 90 9.62 0.48 -9.08
C SER A 90 9.42 -0.84 -8.32
N VAL A 91 9.34 -0.79 -6.99
CA VAL A 91 9.15 -1.98 -6.17
C VAL A 91 8.15 -1.66 -5.05
N ILE A 92 7.14 -2.49 -4.92
CA ILE A 92 6.17 -2.44 -3.82
C ILE A 92 6.20 -3.78 -3.09
N ILE A 93 6.47 -3.72 -1.78
CA ILE A 93 6.50 -4.91 -0.91
C ILE A 93 5.49 -4.68 0.20
N GLY A 94 4.67 -5.69 0.50
CA GLY A 94 3.68 -5.55 1.55
C GLY A 94 3.12 -6.87 2.06
N ASN A 95 2.45 -6.76 3.21
CA ASN A 95 1.64 -7.81 3.80
C ASN A 95 0.26 -7.21 4.11
N PRO A 96 -0.59 -7.01 3.08
CA PRO A 96 -1.89 -6.39 3.27
C PRO A 96 -2.79 -7.24 4.15
N PRO A 97 -3.74 -6.65 4.89
CA PRO A 97 -4.74 -7.40 5.68
C PRO A 97 -5.54 -8.37 4.81
N TYR A 98 -5.91 -9.54 5.38
CA TYR A 98 -6.65 -10.59 4.66
C TYR A 98 -8.15 -10.55 4.91
N ASN A 99 -8.68 -9.53 5.55
CA ASN A 99 -10.06 -9.46 6.02
C ASN A 99 -11.03 -9.25 4.86
N ALA A 100 -11.68 -10.35 4.46
CA ALA A 100 -12.89 -10.33 3.67
C ALA A 100 -14.08 -10.26 4.62
N ASN A 101 -14.84 -9.17 4.63
CA ASN A 101 -16.16 -9.08 5.29
C ASN A 101 -16.21 -9.57 6.75
N GLN A 102 -15.18 -9.41 7.55
CA GLN A 102 -15.28 -9.75 8.97
C GLN A 102 -16.11 -8.70 9.70
N LEU A 103 -17.34 -9.10 10.01
CA LEU A 103 -18.23 -8.46 10.98
C LEU A 103 -17.78 -8.75 12.42
N ASN A 104 -16.52 -8.55 12.75
CA ASN A 104 -16.09 -8.62 14.14
C ASN A 104 -16.38 -7.28 14.79
N GLU A 105 -17.45 -7.26 15.58
CA GLU A 105 -17.95 -6.08 16.31
C GLU A 105 -16.95 -5.51 17.34
N ASN A 106 -15.88 -6.24 17.67
CA ASN A 106 -14.91 -5.88 18.72
C ASN A 106 -13.72 -5.05 18.25
N GLU A 107 -13.50 -4.92 16.97
CA GLU A 107 -12.53 -3.99 16.41
C GLU A 107 -13.28 -3.01 15.51
N ASN A 108 -13.07 -1.72 15.69
CA ASN A 108 -13.65 -0.63 14.89
C ASN A 108 -13.32 -0.70 13.39
N ASN A 109 -12.98 -1.87 12.88
CA ASN A 109 -12.65 -2.22 11.51
C ASN A 109 -13.86 -2.83 10.78
N LYS A 110 -15.04 -2.24 10.92
CA LYS A 110 -16.11 -2.47 9.93
C LYS A 110 -15.54 -2.11 8.57
N ASN A 111 -15.73 -3.00 7.59
CA ASN A 111 -15.34 -2.79 6.18
C ASN A 111 -15.54 -1.32 5.74
N ARG A 112 -14.52 -0.51 5.98
CA ARG A 112 -14.52 0.87 5.54
C ARG A 112 -14.65 0.88 4.02
N THR A 113 -15.49 1.74 3.49
CA THR A 113 -15.55 1.97 2.06
C THR A 113 -14.36 2.86 1.65
N TYR A 114 -13.75 2.51 0.55
CA TYR A 114 -12.68 3.29 -0.08
C TYR A 114 -13.13 3.69 -1.49
N PRO A 115 -13.93 4.75 -1.63
CA PRO A 115 -14.64 5.05 -2.88
C PRO A 115 -13.73 5.05 -4.11
N ALA A 116 -12.58 5.68 -4.03
CA ALA A 116 -11.65 5.77 -5.17
C ALA A 116 -11.14 4.39 -5.61
N ILE A 117 -10.67 3.56 -4.66
CA ILE A 117 -10.15 2.23 -5.01
C ILE A 117 -11.27 1.24 -5.34
N ASP A 118 -12.43 1.37 -4.70
CA ASP A 118 -13.60 0.55 -4.97
C ASP A 118 -14.16 0.83 -6.38
N ASP A 119 -14.11 2.06 -6.86
CA ASP A 119 -14.46 2.39 -8.24
C ASP A 119 -13.44 1.81 -9.23
N ARG A 120 -12.15 1.85 -8.92
CA ARG A 120 -11.13 1.17 -9.73
C ARG A 120 -11.36 -0.35 -9.81
N ILE A 121 -11.74 -0.99 -8.70
CA ILE A 121 -12.09 -2.42 -8.67
C ILE A 121 -13.31 -2.70 -9.57
N LYS A 122 -14.32 -1.83 -9.55
CA LYS A 122 -15.49 -1.96 -10.45
C LYS A 122 -15.10 -1.88 -11.92
N GLU A 123 -14.29 -0.90 -12.26
CA GLU A 123 -13.85 -0.65 -13.64
C GLU A 123 -12.91 -1.73 -14.19
N THR A 124 -12.19 -2.42 -13.33
CA THR A 124 -11.21 -3.44 -13.68
C THR A 124 -11.72 -4.85 -13.38
N TYR A 125 -11.55 -5.33 -12.15
CA TYR A 125 -11.83 -6.72 -11.75
C TYR A 125 -13.29 -7.12 -11.93
N ILE A 126 -14.24 -6.27 -11.51
CA ILE A 126 -15.67 -6.58 -11.59
C ILE A 126 -16.15 -6.57 -13.04
N LYS A 127 -15.67 -5.64 -13.84
CA LYS A 127 -16.02 -5.55 -15.27
C LYS A 127 -15.62 -6.81 -16.05
N GLN A 128 -14.52 -7.44 -15.67
CA GLN A 128 -14.00 -8.67 -16.30
C GLN A 128 -14.54 -9.95 -15.65
N SER A 129 -15.28 -9.84 -14.54
CA SER A 129 -15.80 -10.99 -13.79
C SER A 129 -17.13 -11.47 -14.34
N THR A 130 -17.30 -12.79 -14.41
CA THR A 130 -18.57 -13.50 -14.70
C THR A 130 -19.25 -14.04 -13.44
N ALA A 131 -18.61 -13.92 -12.27
CA ALA A 131 -19.06 -14.45 -10.98
C ALA A 131 -19.75 -13.40 -10.08
N GLN A 132 -20.24 -13.84 -8.91
CA GLN A 132 -20.76 -12.92 -7.89
C GLN A 132 -19.68 -11.99 -7.36
N LYS A 133 -19.98 -10.70 -7.32
CA LYS A 133 -19.02 -9.57 -7.27
C LYS A 133 -18.65 -9.08 -5.87
N THR A 134 -19.28 -9.59 -4.80
CA THR A 134 -19.19 -9.03 -3.44
C THR A 134 -17.86 -9.31 -2.72
N LYS A 135 -17.14 -10.38 -3.08
CA LYS A 135 -15.87 -10.75 -2.44
C LYS A 135 -14.63 -10.04 -2.99
N LEU A 136 -14.77 -9.26 -4.05
CA LEU A 136 -13.64 -8.55 -4.67
C LEU A 136 -13.23 -7.27 -3.93
N TYR A 137 -13.94 -6.91 -2.88
CA TYR A 137 -13.60 -5.78 -1.99
C TYR A 137 -12.79 -6.20 -0.77
N ASP A 138 -12.13 -7.34 -0.83
CA ASP A 138 -11.15 -7.74 0.18
C ASP A 138 -9.96 -6.80 0.21
N MET A 139 -9.40 -6.59 1.39
CA MET A 139 -8.32 -5.63 1.58
C MET A 139 -7.13 -5.93 0.69
N TYR A 140 -6.72 -7.20 0.56
CA TYR A 140 -5.60 -7.55 -0.30
C TYR A 140 -5.86 -7.27 -1.80
N ALA A 141 -7.11 -7.43 -2.28
CA ALA A 141 -7.47 -7.10 -3.65
C ALA A 141 -7.42 -5.58 -3.88
N ARG A 142 -7.85 -4.77 -2.88
CA ARG A 142 -7.72 -3.32 -2.89
C ARG A 142 -6.25 -2.89 -2.90
N PHE A 143 -5.41 -3.49 -2.06
CA PHE A 143 -3.98 -3.19 -2.03
C PHE A 143 -3.28 -3.59 -3.33
N LEU A 144 -3.66 -4.71 -3.96
CA LEU A 144 -3.09 -5.07 -5.26
C LEU A 144 -3.54 -4.08 -6.33
N ARG A 145 -4.82 -3.68 -6.36
CA ARG A 145 -5.30 -2.67 -7.32
C ARG A 145 -4.57 -1.33 -7.14
N TRP A 146 -4.45 -0.86 -5.89
CA TRP A 146 -3.66 0.32 -5.58
C TRP A 146 -2.22 0.18 -6.08
N SER A 147 -1.60 -0.96 -5.85
CA SER A 147 -0.22 -1.21 -6.26
C SER A 147 -0.06 -1.24 -7.78
N SER A 148 -0.99 -1.88 -8.50
CA SER A 148 -0.99 -1.89 -9.96
C SER A 148 -1.14 -0.48 -10.55
N ASP A 149 -2.02 0.35 -9.96
CA ASP A 149 -2.21 1.73 -10.38
C ASP A 149 -1.01 2.64 -10.02
N ARG A 150 -0.21 2.25 -9.03
CA ARG A 150 0.87 3.06 -8.48
C ARG A 150 2.26 2.71 -9.01
N ILE A 151 2.46 1.47 -9.44
CA ILE A 151 3.78 1.00 -9.87
C ILE A 151 4.18 1.55 -11.23
N SER A 152 5.48 1.70 -11.44
CA SER A 152 6.04 2.08 -12.74
C SER A 152 5.93 0.93 -13.74
N GLU A 153 6.02 1.23 -15.04
CA GLU A 153 5.91 0.28 -16.15
C GLU A 153 6.82 -0.97 -15.99
N ASN A 154 8.04 -0.78 -15.52
CA ASN A 154 8.98 -1.87 -15.22
C ASN A 154 9.11 -2.05 -13.70
N GLY A 155 8.08 -2.58 -13.06
CA GLY A 155 8.03 -2.68 -11.62
C GLY A 155 7.77 -4.08 -11.08
N ILE A 156 8.00 -4.27 -9.80
CA ILE A 156 7.77 -5.53 -9.08
C ILE A 156 6.84 -5.28 -7.91
N ILE A 157 5.79 -6.10 -7.80
CA ILE A 157 4.92 -6.17 -6.62
C ILE A 157 5.17 -7.50 -5.92
N ALA A 158 5.50 -7.47 -4.64
CA ALA A 158 5.73 -8.66 -3.82
C ALA A 158 4.85 -8.61 -2.55
N PHE A 159 3.83 -9.45 -2.48
CA PHE A 159 2.91 -9.50 -1.36
C PHE A 159 2.89 -10.85 -0.67
N VAL A 160 2.82 -10.82 0.65
CA VAL A 160 2.32 -11.94 1.43
C VAL A 160 0.79 -11.79 1.45
N SER A 161 0.07 -12.81 1.01
CA SER A 161 -1.37 -12.75 0.82
C SER A 161 -2.02 -14.12 1.14
N ASN A 162 -3.34 -14.17 1.27
CA ASN A 162 -4.02 -15.45 1.30
C ASN A 162 -4.16 -16.02 -0.12
N ASN A 163 -4.41 -17.31 -0.23
CA ASN A 163 -4.46 -18.03 -1.50
C ASN A 163 -5.87 -18.03 -2.16
N SER A 164 -6.87 -17.40 -1.58
CA SER A 164 -8.26 -17.45 -2.08
C SER A 164 -8.38 -16.94 -3.53
N PHE A 165 -7.55 -16.01 -3.96
CA PHE A 165 -7.58 -15.47 -5.31
C PHE A 165 -7.16 -16.51 -6.38
N ILE A 166 -6.46 -17.59 -6.01
CA ILE A 166 -5.99 -18.60 -6.96
C ILE A 166 -7.16 -19.42 -7.49
N GLU A 167 -8.02 -19.94 -6.59
CA GLU A 167 -9.04 -20.92 -6.93
C GLU A 167 -10.48 -20.40 -6.85
N ALA A 168 -10.74 -19.42 -5.98
CA ALA A 168 -12.09 -18.96 -5.75
C ALA A 168 -12.69 -18.33 -7.03
N ARG A 169 -13.89 -18.81 -7.40
CA ARG A 169 -14.62 -18.37 -8.60
C ARG A 169 -14.89 -16.87 -8.61
N SER A 170 -15.06 -16.26 -7.43
CA SER A 170 -15.29 -14.81 -7.28
C SER A 170 -14.10 -13.95 -7.75
N TYR A 171 -12.91 -14.52 -7.90
CA TYR A 171 -11.69 -13.84 -8.33
C TYR A 171 -11.34 -14.06 -9.81
N ASP A 172 -12.29 -14.56 -10.63
CA ASP A 172 -12.04 -14.78 -12.05
C ASP A 172 -11.64 -13.50 -12.79
N GLY A 173 -12.32 -12.39 -12.55
CA GLY A 173 -11.99 -11.09 -13.14
C GLY A 173 -10.68 -10.49 -12.60
N PHE A 174 -10.40 -10.69 -11.32
CA PHE A 174 -9.11 -10.31 -10.72
C PHE A 174 -7.96 -11.03 -11.45
N ARG A 175 -8.03 -12.37 -11.60
CA ARG A 175 -6.98 -13.14 -12.29
C ARG A 175 -6.77 -12.71 -13.73
N LYS A 176 -7.85 -12.42 -14.48
CA LYS A 176 -7.76 -11.93 -15.86
C LYS A 176 -7.00 -10.61 -15.93
N VAL A 177 -7.40 -9.63 -15.11
CA VAL A 177 -6.77 -8.31 -15.12
C VAL A 177 -5.30 -8.38 -14.70
N VAL A 178 -4.98 -9.15 -13.66
CA VAL A 178 -3.58 -9.31 -13.21
C VAL A 178 -2.74 -10.01 -14.28
N ALA A 179 -3.27 -11.01 -14.99
CA ALA A 179 -2.58 -11.67 -16.10
C ALA A 179 -2.36 -10.76 -17.31
N ASP A 180 -3.24 -9.77 -17.52
CA ASP A 180 -3.10 -8.80 -18.60
C ASP A 180 -2.13 -7.66 -18.25
N GLU A 181 -2.06 -7.29 -16.95
CA GLU A 181 -1.23 -6.17 -16.48
C GLU A 181 0.24 -6.57 -16.23
N PHE A 182 0.52 -7.82 -15.89
CA PHE A 182 1.87 -8.29 -15.51
C PHE A 182 2.39 -9.36 -16.48
N SER A 183 3.63 -9.19 -16.92
CA SER A 183 4.32 -10.16 -17.78
C SER A 183 4.59 -11.49 -17.10
N ASP A 184 4.88 -11.45 -15.80
CA ASP A 184 5.25 -12.62 -15.02
C ASP A 184 4.55 -12.61 -13.65
N ILE A 185 4.01 -13.76 -13.23
CA ILE A 185 3.35 -13.95 -11.95
C ILE A 185 3.94 -15.19 -11.27
N TYR A 186 4.49 -15.01 -10.08
CA TYR A 186 5.05 -16.08 -9.27
C TYR A 186 4.21 -16.27 -8.01
N ILE A 187 3.82 -17.51 -7.72
CA ILE A 187 3.10 -17.90 -6.50
C ILE A 187 3.92 -18.96 -5.80
N VAL A 188 4.27 -18.74 -4.54
CA VAL A 188 5.16 -19.58 -3.73
C VAL A 188 4.43 -20.08 -2.49
#